data_02358cccc59afe1212eeb73a1b6880f9
#
_entry.id   02358cccc59afe1212eeb73a1b6880f9
#
_cell.length_a   1.000
_cell.length_b   1.000
_cell.length_c   1.000
_cell.angle_alpha   90.00
_cell.angle_beta   90.00
_cell.angle_gamma   90.00
#
_symmetry.space_group_name_H-M   'P 1'
#
loop_
_entity.id
_entity.type
_entity.pdbx_description
1 polymer ?
#
loop_
_entity_poly.entity_id
_entity_poly.type
_entity_poly.pdbx_seq_one_letter_code
_entity_poly.pdbx_strand_id
1 'polypeptide(L)'
;MKEHPWFENWRVGPEWTSHEQGFWNTGKITFTRGEYWFFLFNSLGEQHKKCMVLINKLGKSHWQNKQHIEYKALSRSHDVWRNNSSVWYYLGGEVKELFMGMSTSRLKGNRLESEHPSGFKLAFTGKFPDYTLTIDRGAEEVGHFQTHGTPVTEFRQSPLLKMRSREGFSPDRTTFAKLDRVSQPPYCASNCCDVFVGYKGRFMGEAFEGVAWIERARSFGLPPNWLLMYVAFDDRSRLWMRYFTGKINHYDPLVFYFDDEKARRRYGFEAIDWKYWKGYNVGPHDTIGDDTEYVELKGRGPEAEVRCLCELKGYYLHRYTSLKYESRYYQTVMDPVEFELKTTEGRALDLNNFKRAVGYGEETYKKKWRETILEDLDDRPK
;
A
#
# COMPACT_ATOMS: atom_id res chain seq x y z
N MET A 1 -5.92 -8.83 -30.38
CA MET A 1 -5.98 -8.21 -29.05
C MET A 1 -4.82 -7.22 -28.96
N LYS A 2 -5.08 -5.93 -28.83
CA LYS A 2 -4.02 -4.99 -28.46
C LYS A 2 -3.77 -5.23 -26.98
N GLU A 3 -2.61 -5.78 -26.65
CA GLU A 3 -2.18 -5.91 -25.27
C GLU A 3 -2.22 -4.52 -24.62
N HIS A 4 -2.92 -4.41 -23.52
CA HIS A 4 -2.96 -3.16 -22.75
C HIS A 4 -1.53 -2.82 -22.33
N PRO A 5 -1.04 -1.58 -22.47
CA PRO A 5 0.36 -1.23 -22.19
C PRO A 5 0.85 -1.57 -20.77
N TRP A 6 -0.05 -1.91 -19.87
CA TRP A 6 0.22 -2.40 -18.52
C TRP A 6 0.66 -3.88 -18.46
N PHE A 7 0.44 -4.68 -19.52
CA PHE A 7 0.76 -6.11 -19.56
C PHE A 7 2.21 -6.42 -19.92
N GLU A 8 2.93 -5.50 -20.52
CA GLU A 8 4.35 -5.69 -20.83
C GLU A 8 5.23 -5.89 -19.59
N ASN A 9 4.71 -5.57 -18.42
CA ASN A 9 5.43 -5.63 -17.13
C ASN A 9 5.15 -6.91 -16.31
N TRP A 10 4.44 -7.89 -16.84
CA TRP A 10 4.21 -9.19 -16.19
C TRP A 10 5.46 -10.07 -16.08
N ARG A 11 6.52 -9.71 -16.78
CA ARG A 11 7.80 -10.40 -16.66
C ARG A 11 8.61 -9.71 -15.58
N VAL A 12 8.94 -10.48 -14.56
CA VAL A 12 9.97 -10.11 -13.60
C VAL A 12 11.25 -9.89 -14.38
N GLY A 13 11.51 -8.65 -14.69
CA GLY A 13 12.74 -8.28 -15.38
C GLY A 13 13.87 -8.04 -14.38
N PRO A 14 15.08 -7.90 -14.87
CA PRO A 14 16.24 -7.48 -14.07
C PRO A 14 16.03 -6.15 -13.34
N GLU A 15 15.00 -5.39 -13.72
CA GLU A 15 14.60 -4.14 -13.09
C GLU A 15 14.17 -4.31 -11.62
N TRP A 16 13.48 -5.41 -11.27
CA TRP A 16 13.13 -5.68 -9.87
C TRP A 16 14.39 -5.83 -9.00
N THR A 17 15.36 -6.62 -9.44
CA THR A 17 16.60 -6.86 -8.69
C THR A 17 17.46 -5.60 -8.58
N SER A 18 17.51 -4.77 -9.60
CA SER A 18 18.21 -3.48 -9.53
C SER A 18 17.53 -2.50 -8.57
N HIS A 19 16.20 -2.51 -8.50
CA HIS A 19 15.42 -1.74 -7.56
C HIS A 19 15.55 -2.28 -6.13
N GLU A 20 15.66 -3.58 -5.93
CA GLU A 20 15.93 -4.16 -4.60
C GLU A 20 17.18 -3.59 -3.96
N GLN A 21 18.22 -3.42 -4.73
CA GLN A 21 19.51 -2.91 -4.24
C GLN A 21 19.56 -1.38 -4.16
N GLY A 22 18.84 -0.69 -5.04
CA GLY A 22 18.96 0.76 -5.20
C GLY A 22 18.08 1.61 -4.30
N PHE A 23 16.96 1.07 -3.81
CA PHE A 23 15.92 1.90 -3.15
C PHE A 23 16.34 2.49 -1.81
N TRP A 24 17.10 1.75 -1.03
CA TRP A 24 17.42 2.14 0.34
C TRP A 24 18.73 2.91 0.49
N ASN A 25 19.64 2.75 -0.48
CA ASN A 25 20.99 3.32 -0.46
C ASN A 25 21.13 4.65 -1.22
N THR A 26 20.10 5.43 -1.33
CA THR A 26 20.06 6.56 -2.25
C THR A 26 20.57 7.88 -1.72
N GLY A 27 21.41 7.87 -0.73
CA GLY A 27 22.12 9.07 -0.29
C GLY A 27 21.23 10.03 0.49
N LYS A 28 21.42 11.34 0.28
CA LYS A 28 20.77 12.38 1.07
C LYS A 28 19.26 12.35 0.93
N ILE A 29 18.56 12.20 2.06
CA ILE A 29 17.11 12.38 2.11
C ILE A 29 16.84 13.87 1.99
N THR A 30 16.04 14.25 1.02
CA THR A 30 15.60 15.63 0.87
C THR A 30 14.18 15.80 1.38
N PHE A 31 13.77 17.02 1.61
CA PHE A 31 12.47 17.41 2.14
C PHE A 31 11.27 16.80 1.36
N THR A 32 11.44 16.56 0.07
CA THR A 32 10.37 16.15 -0.85
C THR A 32 10.36 14.67 -1.16
N ARG A 33 11.22 13.89 -0.52
CA ARG A 33 11.46 12.49 -0.85
C ARG A 33 10.92 11.55 0.20
N GLY A 34 10.17 10.53 -0.23
CA GLY A 34 9.74 9.42 0.59
C GLY A 34 10.20 8.09 0.01
N GLU A 35 10.57 7.17 0.87
CA GLU A 35 10.84 5.77 0.53
C GLU A 35 10.14 4.88 1.55
N TYR A 36 9.49 3.81 1.09
CA TYR A 36 8.83 2.89 2.00
C TYR A 36 8.84 1.45 1.49
N TRP A 37 8.73 0.54 2.45
CA TRP A 37 8.44 -0.85 2.30
C TRP A 37 7.13 -1.12 3.00
N PHE A 38 6.22 -1.72 2.28
CA PHE A 38 4.92 -2.09 2.77
C PHE A 38 4.71 -3.58 2.56
N PHE A 39 4.18 -4.25 3.58
CA PHE A 39 3.88 -5.66 3.56
C PHE A 39 2.48 -5.86 4.10
N LEU A 40 1.62 -6.45 3.32
CA LEU A 40 0.28 -6.81 3.72
C LEU A 40 0.10 -8.32 3.55
N PHE A 41 -0.10 -9.02 4.66
CA PHE A 41 -0.38 -10.45 4.69
C PHE A 41 -1.87 -10.64 4.94
N ASN A 42 -2.61 -11.06 3.91
CA ASN A 42 -4.03 -11.34 3.98
C ASN A 42 -4.22 -12.85 4.10
N SER A 43 -4.81 -13.32 5.20
CA SER A 43 -5.18 -14.73 5.33
C SER A 43 -6.48 -15.02 4.59
N LEU A 44 -6.43 -16.03 3.75
CA LEU A 44 -7.58 -16.60 3.02
C LEU A 44 -8.08 -17.89 3.66
N GLY A 45 -7.69 -18.18 4.89
CA GLY A 45 -8.15 -19.30 5.70
C GLY A 45 -9.58 -19.12 6.23
N GLU A 46 -9.98 -19.92 7.21
CA GLU A 46 -11.35 -19.90 7.76
C GLU A 46 -11.73 -18.56 8.37
N GLN A 47 -10.77 -17.87 8.97
CA GLN A 47 -10.97 -16.54 9.57
C GLN A 47 -10.23 -15.48 8.79
N HIS A 48 -10.88 -14.31 8.65
CA HIS A 48 -10.22 -13.14 8.13
C HIS A 48 -9.18 -12.64 9.12
N LYS A 49 -7.92 -12.66 8.72
CA LYS A 49 -6.79 -12.18 9.51
C LYS A 49 -5.90 -11.33 8.61
N LYS A 50 -5.32 -10.29 9.17
CA LYS A 50 -4.34 -9.44 8.48
C LYS A 50 -3.17 -9.11 9.39
N CYS A 51 -1.99 -9.01 8.80
CA CYS A 51 -0.84 -8.36 9.40
C CYS A 51 -0.27 -7.38 8.38
N MET A 52 -0.12 -6.13 8.77
CA MET A 52 0.46 -5.08 7.95
C MET A 52 1.73 -4.56 8.61
N VAL A 53 2.78 -4.46 7.82
CA VAL A 53 4.07 -3.89 8.23
C VAL A 53 4.43 -2.75 7.29
N LEU A 54 4.77 -1.61 7.86
CA LEU A 54 5.25 -0.45 7.13
C LEU A 54 6.60 -0.01 7.70
N ILE A 55 7.59 0.09 6.84
CA ILE A 55 8.89 0.70 7.14
C ILE A 55 9.04 1.87 6.19
N ASN A 56 9.00 3.09 6.69
CA ASN A 56 9.08 4.27 5.86
C ASN A 56 10.18 5.23 6.30
N LYS A 57 10.71 5.93 5.31
CA LYS A 57 11.72 6.94 5.44
C LYS A 57 11.29 8.17 4.64
N LEU A 58 11.04 9.28 5.31
CA LEU A 58 10.64 10.52 4.68
C LEU A 58 11.78 11.55 4.74
N GLY A 59 11.73 12.53 3.87
CA GLY A 59 12.78 13.55 3.79
C GLY A 59 12.72 14.59 4.91
N LYS A 60 11.67 14.59 5.70
CA LYS A 60 11.46 15.56 6.79
C LYS A 60 10.81 14.91 7.99
N SER A 61 11.28 15.30 9.18
CA SER A 61 10.63 14.94 10.44
C SER A 61 9.19 15.46 10.48
N HIS A 62 8.32 14.68 11.06
CA HIS A 62 6.92 15.02 11.27
C HIS A 62 6.39 14.37 12.55
N TRP A 63 5.18 14.74 12.91
CA TRP A 63 4.44 14.06 13.96
C TRP A 63 3.53 13.00 13.33
N GLN A 64 3.53 11.80 13.88
CA GLN A 64 2.63 10.72 13.50
C GLN A 64 2.00 10.15 14.77
N ASN A 65 0.67 10.12 14.83
CA ASN A 65 -0.09 9.64 15.99
C ASN A 65 0.46 10.17 17.32
N LYS A 66 0.74 11.49 17.39
CA LYS A 66 1.31 12.21 18.55
C LYS A 66 2.78 11.87 18.87
N GLN A 67 3.47 11.06 18.08
CA GLN A 67 4.90 10.80 18.22
C GLN A 67 5.71 11.62 17.22
N HIS A 68 6.81 12.22 17.66
CA HIS A 68 7.73 12.90 16.76
C HIS A 68 8.65 11.87 16.10
N ILE A 69 8.62 11.80 14.77
CA ILE A 69 9.43 10.90 13.96
C ILE A 69 10.53 11.71 13.28
N GLU A 70 11.76 11.41 13.61
CA GLU A 70 12.94 11.97 12.96
C GLU A 70 13.48 11.00 11.91
N TYR A 71 13.82 11.51 10.73
CA TYR A 71 14.44 10.73 9.67
C TYR A 71 15.89 11.19 9.46
N LYS A 72 16.83 10.26 9.63
CA LYS A 72 18.25 10.58 9.58
C LYS A 72 19.09 9.38 9.17
N ALA A 73 20.05 9.59 8.26
CA ALA A 73 21.11 8.61 8.05
C ALA A 73 22.03 8.60 9.27
N LEU A 74 22.32 7.43 9.80
CA LEU A 74 23.18 7.22 10.98
C LEU A 74 24.57 6.74 10.59
N SER A 75 24.78 6.33 9.34
CA SER A 75 26.07 5.93 8.78
C SER A 75 26.44 6.76 7.56
N ARG A 76 27.75 6.85 7.27
CA ARG A 76 28.25 7.52 6.04
C ARG A 76 27.90 6.76 4.77
N SER A 77 27.79 5.44 4.86
CA SER A 77 27.38 4.53 3.78
C SER A 77 25.88 4.61 3.48
N HIS A 78 25.11 5.28 4.35
CA HIS A 78 23.65 5.36 4.22
C HIS A 78 22.94 4.01 4.25
N ASP A 79 23.49 3.03 4.94
CA ASP A 79 22.95 1.70 5.15
C ASP A 79 22.25 1.54 6.52
N VAL A 80 22.43 2.51 7.42
CA VAL A 80 21.76 2.59 8.72
C VAL A 80 20.98 3.90 8.82
N TRP A 81 19.72 3.79 9.20
CA TRP A 81 18.76 4.90 9.20
C TRP A 81 17.95 4.95 10.48
N ARG A 82 17.66 6.18 10.92
CA ARG A 82 16.52 6.46 11.77
C ARG A 82 15.31 6.71 10.86
N ASN A 83 14.23 6.00 11.12
CA ASN A 83 13.04 5.98 10.29
C ASN A 83 11.80 5.67 11.15
N ASN A 84 10.64 5.57 10.52
CA ASN A 84 9.44 5.05 11.14
C ASN A 84 9.22 3.58 10.76
N SER A 85 8.81 2.78 11.74
CA SER A 85 8.27 1.45 11.50
C SER A 85 6.97 1.27 12.25
N SER A 86 6.02 0.59 11.63
CA SER A 86 4.75 0.27 12.27
C SER A 86 4.28 -1.13 11.89
N VAL A 87 3.63 -1.78 12.84
CA VAL A 87 2.91 -3.04 12.62
C VAL A 87 1.54 -2.88 13.24
N TRP A 88 0.52 -3.11 12.45
CA TRP A 88 -0.83 -3.30 12.92
C TRP A 88 -1.42 -4.59 12.35
N TYR A 89 -2.45 -5.09 12.98
CA TYR A 89 -3.06 -6.36 12.60
C TYR A 89 -4.57 -6.37 12.86
N TYR A 90 -5.25 -7.26 12.16
CA TYR A 90 -6.63 -7.63 12.39
C TYR A 90 -6.69 -9.10 12.75
N LEU A 91 -7.14 -9.37 13.98
CA LEU A 91 -7.25 -10.71 14.53
C LEU A 91 -8.36 -10.72 15.57
N GLY A 92 -9.19 -11.77 15.55
CA GLY A 92 -10.30 -11.89 16.50
C GLY A 92 -11.36 -10.81 16.37
N GLY A 93 -11.56 -10.22 15.18
CA GLY A 93 -12.56 -9.20 14.91
C GLY A 93 -12.13 -7.77 15.23
N GLU A 94 -10.88 -7.54 15.62
CA GLU A 94 -10.40 -6.22 16.05
C GLU A 94 -9.13 -5.81 15.30
N VAL A 95 -9.03 -4.52 14.98
CA VAL A 95 -7.81 -3.88 14.49
C VAL A 95 -6.99 -3.40 15.69
N LYS A 96 -5.74 -3.84 15.77
CA LYS A 96 -4.82 -3.47 16.86
C LYS A 96 -3.46 -3.05 16.31
N GLU A 97 -2.86 -2.07 16.98
CA GLU A 97 -1.46 -1.71 16.77
C GLU A 97 -0.56 -2.63 17.62
N LEU A 98 0.45 -3.24 17.00
CA LEU A 98 1.51 -3.93 17.75
C LEU A 98 2.56 -2.92 18.21
N PHE A 99 3.01 -2.07 17.31
CA PHE A 99 3.85 -0.91 17.61
C PHE A 99 3.86 0.06 16.42
N MET A 100 4.18 1.30 16.71
CA MET A 100 4.42 2.35 15.72
C MET A 100 5.38 3.37 16.31
N GLY A 101 6.32 3.84 15.51
CA GLY A 101 7.18 4.92 15.92
C GLY A 101 8.59 4.89 15.33
N MET A 102 9.42 5.73 15.92
CA MET A 102 10.81 5.91 15.49
C MET A 102 11.63 4.64 15.72
N SER A 103 12.20 4.11 14.66
CA SER A 103 12.99 2.89 14.63
C SER A 103 14.36 3.15 14.01
N THR A 104 15.27 2.22 14.18
CA THR A 104 16.56 2.19 13.48
C THR A 104 16.55 1.04 12.51
N SER A 105 16.67 1.35 11.22
CA SER A 105 16.75 0.33 10.17
C SER A 105 18.14 0.21 9.58
N ARG A 106 18.49 -1.02 9.22
CA ARG A 106 19.77 -1.37 8.59
C ARG A 106 19.51 -2.23 7.38
N LEU A 107 20.13 -1.89 6.24
CA LEU A 107 20.14 -2.71 5.05
C LEU A 107 21.53 -3.26 4.80
N LYS A 108 21.67 -4.57 4.75
CA LYS A 108 22.91 -5.27 4.42
C LYS A 108 22.64 -6.41 3.45
N GLY A 109 23.09 -6.24 2.21
CA GLY A 109 22.80 -7.22 1.14
C GLY A 109 21.28 -7.37 0.94
N ASN A 110 20.77 -8.58 1.12
CA ASN A 110 19.36 -8.93 0.96
C ASN A 110 18.58 -8.92 2.29
N ARG A 111 19.11 -8.25 3.31
CA ARG A 111 18.50 -8.22 4.64
C ARG A 111 18.22 -6.78 5.06
N LEU A 112 16.96 -6.47 5.29
CA LEU A 112 16.49 -5.25 5.92
C LEU A 112 16.08 -5.58 7.36
N GLU A 113 16.72 -4.96 8.33
CA GLU A 113 16.33 -5.05 9.73
C GLU A 113 15.83 -3.69 10.21
N SER A 114 14.83 -3.70 11.09
CA SER A 114 14.33 -2.50 11.74
C SER A 114 14.06 -2.79 13.20
N GLU A 115 14.68 -2.03 14.10
CA GLU A 115 14.58 -2.18 15.55
C GLU A 115 13.82 -1.00 16.14
N HIS A 116 12.74 -1.29 16.85
CA HIS A 116 11.91 -0.32 17.55
C HIS A 116 12.31 -0.27 19.05
N PRO A 117 12.30 0.92 19.70
CA PRO A 117 12.67 1.07 21.11
C PRO A 117 11.86 0.24 22.10
N SER A 118 10.65 -0.19 21.74
CA SER A 118 9.82 -1.09 22.55
C SER A 118 10.29 -2.55 22.57
N GLY A 119 11.44 -2.85 21.93
CA GLY A 119 12.03 -4.19 21.87
C GLY A 119 11.57 -5.04 20.69
N PHE A 120 10.70 -4.50 19.81
CA PHE A 120 10.35 -5.19 18.57
C PHE A 120 11.44 -5.05 17.51
N LYS A 121 11.66 -6.14 16.80
CA LYS A 121 12.57 -6.22 15.66
C LYS A 121 11.86 -6.83 14.47
N LEU A 122 11.95 -6.15 13.33
CA LEU A 122 11.53 -6.65 12.04
C LEU A 122 12.77 -7.11 11.26
N ALA A 123 12.71 -8.26 10.60
CA ALA A 123 13.74 -8.65 9.66
C ALA A 123 13.11 -9.20 8.38
N PHE A 124 13.39 -8.51 7.28
CA PHE A 124 12.99 -8.92 5.94
C PHE A 124 14.22 -9.41 5.20
N THR A 125 14.17 -10.65 4.70
CA THR A 125 15.31 -11.33 4.07
C THR A 125 14.87 -12.08 2.82
N GLY A 126 15.85 -12.43 2.00
CA GLY A 126 15.63 -13.27 0.83
C GLY A 126 15.92 -12.58 -0.48
N LYS A 127 15.57 -13.25 -1.54
CA LYS A 127 15.62 -12.76 -2.92
C LYS A 127 14.30 -13.03 -3.59
N PHE A 128 13.91 -12.13 -4.48
CA PHE A 128 12.69 -12.31 -5.26
C PHE A 128 12.64 -13.68 -5.95
N PRO A 129 11.53 -14.40 -5.84
CA PRO A 129 10.30 -14.09 -5.12
C PRO A 129 10.24 -14.68 -3.70
N ASP A 130 11.31 -15.30 -3.24
CA ASP A 130 11.38 -16.06 -1.99
C ASP A 130 11.84 -15.16 -0.85
N TYR A 131 10.88 -14.65 -0.11
CA TYR A 131 11.12 -13.74 1.01
C TYR A 131 10.69 -14.35 2.33
N THR A 132 11.36 -13.91 3.39
CA THR A 132 10.95 -14.16 4.77
C THR A 132 10.87 -12.85 5.51
N LEU A 133 9.76 -12.61 6.21
CA LEU A 133 9.60 -11.53 7.18
C LEU A 133 9.42 -12.14 8.56
N THR A 134 10.25 -11.72 9.51
CA THR A 134 10.10 -12.05 10.93
C THR A 134 9.77 -10.81 11.75
N ILE A 135 9.01 -11.00 12.81
CA ILE A 135 8.65 -10.00 13.82
C ILE A 135 8.99 -10.62 15.16
N ASP A 136 10.03 -10.10 15.83
CA ASP A 136 10.50 -10.61 17.10
C ASP A 136 10.28 -9.57 18.21
N ARG A 137 10.08 -10.03 19.44
CA ARG A 137 10.09 -9.20 20.66
C ARG A 137 11.08 -9.79 21.65
N GLY A 138 12.26 -9.22 21.72
CA GLY A 138 13.38 -9.83 22.45
C GLY A 138 13.75 -11.18 21.84
N ALA A 139 13.60 -12.28 22.61
CA ALA A 139 13.84 -13.65 22.18
C ALA A 139 12.60 -14.36 21.64
N GLU A 140 11.42 -13.74 21.73
CA GLU A 140 10.16 -14.32 21.28
C GLU A 140 9.91 -13.99 19.80
N GLU A 141 9.66 -15.01 18.97
CA GLU A 141 9.16 -14.83 17.59
C GLU A 141 7.65 -14.62 17.63
N VAL A 142 7.21 -13.37 17.43
CA VAL A 142 5.79 -12.97 17.40
C VAL A 142 5.16 -13.26 16.04
N GLY A 143 5.94 -13.14 14.96
CA GLY A 143 5.46 -13.37 13.60
C GLY A 143 6.55 -13.89 12.69
N HIS A 144 6.13 -14.79 11.79
CA HIS A 144 6.99 -15.37 10.75
C HIS A 144 6.17 -15.59 9.49
N PHE A 145 6.57 -15.00 8.39
CA PHE A 145 5.90 -15.11 7.10
C PHE A 145 6.92 -15.46 6.03
N GLN A 146 6.62 -16.47 5.23
CA GLN A 146 7.46 -16.89 4.11
C GLN A 146 6.64 -16.90 2.82
N THR A 147 7.12 -16.21 1.80
CA THR A 147 6.48 -16.19 0.49
C THR A 147 6.81 -17.46 -0.30
N HIS A 148 5.92 -17.86 -1.18
CA HIS A 148 6.10 -19.02 -2.02
C HIS A 148 5.25 -18.94 -3.30
N GLY A 149 5.65 -19.69 -4.31
CA GLY A 149 4.92 -19.83 -5.57
C GLY A 149 5.26 -18.72 -6.58
N THR A 150 4.48 -18.69 -7.64
CA THR A 150 4.69 -17.73 -8.75
C THR A 150 4.12 -16.38 -8.36
N PRO A 151 4.93 -15.31 -8.35
CA PRO A 151 4.46 -13.98 -8.05
C PRO A 151 3.79 -13.34 -9.27
N VAL A 152 2.91 -12.40 -9.00
CA VAL A 152 2.48 -11.39 -9.97
C VAL A 152 3.09 -10.07 -9.56
N THR A 153 3.70 -9.37 -10.49
CA THR A 153 4.38 -8.12 -10.23
C THR A 153 3.80 -6.99 -11.05
N GLU A 154 3.76 -5.82 -10.45
CA GLU A 154 3.46 -4.57 -11.12
C GLU A 154 4.56 -3.57 -10.84
N PHE A 155 5.11 -3.02 -11.90
CA PHE A 155 6.06 -1.94 -11.82
C PHE A 155 5.43 -0.67 -12.38
N ARG A 156 5.31 0.34 -11.53
CA ARG A 156 4.74 1.63 -11.91
C ARG A 156 5.78 2.72 -11.76
N GLN A 157 6.05 3.38 -12.85
CA GLN A 157 6.97 4.49 -12.91
C GLN A 157 6.26 5.71 -13.48
N SER A 158 6.40 6.86 -12.82
CA SER A 158 5.84 8.08 -13.40
C SER A 158 6.46 8.37 -14.78
N PRO A 159 5.72 8.97 -15.72
CA PRO A 159 6.23 9.29 -17.05
C PRO A 159 7.52 10.13 -17.01
N LEU A 160 7.67 11.00 -16.02
CA LEU A 160 8.88 11.80 -15.81
C LEU A 160 10.12 10.94 -15.55
N LEU A 161 9.95 9.87 -14.75
CA LEU A 161 11.04 8.93 -14.46
C LEU A 161 11.31 8.01 -15.68
N LYS A 162 10.25 7.59 -16.39
CA LYS A 162 10.37 6.81 -17.64
C LYS A 162 11.15 7.55 -18.73
N MET A 163 10.87 8.83 -18.94
CA MET A 163 11.61 9.62 -19.92
C MET A 163 13.11 9.64 -19.63
N ARG A 164 13.48 9.79 -18.37
CA ARG A 164 14.89 9.84 -17.96
C ARG A 164 15.58 8.49 -17.95
N SER A 165 14.87 7.39 -17.70
CA SER A 165 15.43 6.05 -17.82
C SER A 165 15.73 5.65 -19.28
N ARG A 166 14.92 6.14 -20.25
CA ARG A 166 15.17 5.95 -21.68
C ARG A 166 16.40 6.71 -22.19
N GLU A 167 16.79 7.77 -21.52
CA GLU A 167 18.00 8.55 -21.83
C GLU A 167 19.28 7.95 -21.22
N GLY A 168 19.26 6.68 -20.81
CA GLY A 168 20.41 6.02 -20.18
C GLY A 168 20.66 6.46 -18.73
N PHE A 169 19.69 7.14 -18.15
CA PHE A 169 19.70 7.54 -16.75
C PHE A 169 19.26 6.38 -15.88
N SER A 170 20.21 5.67 -15.30
CA SER A 170 19.93 4.79 -14.18
C SER A 170 19.24 5.60 -13.07
N PRO A 171 18.22 5.07 -12.37
CA PRO A 171 17.65 5.72 -11.19
C PRO A 171 18.64 5.70 -10.01
N ASP A 172 19.87 6.07 -10.28
CA ASP A 172 20.94 6.21 -9.32
C ASP A 172 20.78 7.49 -8.47
N ARG A 173 21.70 7.67 -7.55
CA ARG A 173 21.76 8.80 -6.65
C ARG A 173 21.69 10.17 -7.38
N THR A 174 22.28 10.23 -8.56
CA THR A 174 22.41 11.47 -9.32
C THR A 174 21.10 11.89 -9.98
N THR A 175 20.35 10.92 -10.49
CA THR A 175 19.04 11.14 -11.12
C THR A 175 18.04 11.66 -10.09
N PHE A 176 18.02 11.06 -8.90
CA PHE A 176 17.13 11.49 -7.83
C PHE A 176 17.52 12.85 -7.26
N ALA A 177 18.81 13.14 -7.12
CA ALA A 177 19.27 14.46 -6.70
C ALA A 177 18.90 15.56 -7.69
N LYS A 178 18.85 15.26 -8.99
CA LYS A 178 18.40 16.20 -10.03
C LYS A 178 16.88 16.39 -10.03
N LEU A 179 16.12 15.29 -9.81
CA LEU A 179 14.67 15.35 -9.68
C LEU A 179 14.23 16.15 -8.44
N ASP A 180 14.99 16.08 -7.34
CA ASP A 180 14.77 16.91 -6.16
C ASP A 180 14.85 18.43 -6.46
N ARG A 181 15.64 18.83 -7.43
CA ARG A 181 15.76 20.23 -7.86
C ARG A 181 14.65 20.65 -8.84
N VAL A 182 14.05 19.69 -9.52
CA VAL A 182 13.03 19.95 -10.57
C VAL A 182 11.61 19.75 -10.03
N SER A 183 11.44 18.91 -9.02
CA SER A 183 10.13 18.62 -8.44
C SER A 183 9.71 19.68 -7.43
N GLN A 184 9.27 20.81 -7.93
CA GLN A 184 8.55 21.77 -7.09
C GLN A 184 7.09 21.36 -6.92
N PRO A 185 6.47 21.57 -5.74
CA PRO A 185 5.03 21.38 -5.62
C PRO A 185 4.28 22.13 -6.74
N PRO A 186 3.31 21.54 -7.42
CA PRO A 186 2.48 20.40 -7.04
C PRO A 186 2.88 19.04 -7.66
N TYR A 187 4.12 18.86 -8.06
CA TYR A 187 4.55 17.68 -8.78
C TYR A 187 4.86 16.52 -7.82
N CYS A 188 4.26 15.36 -8.10
CA CYS A 188 4.64 14.09 -7.48
C CYS A 188 5.15 13.15 -8.56
N ALA A 189 6.30 12.54 -8.34
CA ALA A 189 6.80 11.46 -9.15
C ALA A 189 7.07 10.28 -8.24
N SER A 190 6.59 9.10 -8.58
CA SER A 190 6.90 7.91 -7.81
C SER A 190 7.29 6.73 -8.68
N ASN A 191 7.97 5.82 -8.04
CA ASN A 191 8.41 4.56 -8.57
C ASN A 191 7.95 3.51 -7.58
N CYS A 192 7.01 2.67 -7.97
CA CYS A 192 6.42 1.64 -7.14
C CYS A 192 6.62 0.28 -7.79
N CYS A 193 7.01 -0.70 -6.97
CA CYS A 193 7.05 -2.10 -7.33
C CYS A 193 6.11 -2.85 -6.40
N ASP A 194 5.06 -3.41 -6.95
CA ASP A 194 4.09 -4.23 -6.23
C ASP A 194 4.34 -5.70 -6.57
N VAL A 195 4.36 -6.56 -5.55
CA VAL A 195 4.45 -8.01 -5.69
C VAL A 195 3.28 -8.64 -4.96
N PHE A 196 2.52 -9.43 -5.68
CA PHE A 196 1.46 -10.28 -5.13
C PHE A 196 1.93 -11.72 -5.21
N VAL A 197 2.07 -12.38 -4.07
CA VAL A 197 2.65 -13.72 -3.98
C VAL A 197 1.99 -14.53 -2.88
N GLY A 198 1.88 -15.84 -3.07
CA GLY A 198 1.42 -16.74 -2.02
C GLY A 198 2.37 -16.70 -0.81
N TYR A 199 1.84 -16.89 0.37
CA TYR A 199 2.64 -16.99 1.58
C TYR A 199 2.03 -17.97 2.59
N LYS A 200 2.88 -18.47 3.47
CA LYS A 200 2.53 -19.19 4.69
C LYS A 200 3.27 -18.58 5.86
N GLY A 201 2.66 -18.67 7.03
CA GLY A 201 3.30 -18.14 8.22
C GLY A 201 2.46 -18.31 9.47
N ARG A 202 2.91 -17.62 10.51
CA ARG A 202 2.20 -17.51 11.79
C ARG A 202 2.38 -16.11 12.34
N PHE A 203 1.41 -15.66 13.10
CA PHE A 203 1.48 -14.41 13.82
C PHE A 203 0.69 -14.51 15.13
N MET A 204 1.31 -14.16 16.26
CA MET A 204 0.73 -14.28 17.60
C MET A 204 0.15 -15.68 17.88
N GLY A 205 0.85 -16.72 17.47
CA GLY A 205 0.43 -18.12 17.62
C GLY A 205 -0.57 -18.62 16.59
N GLU A 206 -1.20 -17.74 15.82
CA GLU A 206 -2.19 -18.08 14.80
C GLU A 206 -1.56 -18.35 13.44
N ALA A 207 -2.07 -19.36 12.74
CA ALA A 207 -1.64 -19.67 11.38
C ALA A 207 -2.18 -18.64 10.37
N PHE A 208 -1.32 -18.26 9.42
CA PHE A 208 -1.62 -17.37 8.32
C PHE A 208 -1.22 -18.02 7.00
N GLU A 209 -2.16 -18.08 6.07
CA GLU A 209 -1.91 -18.54 4.70
C GLU A 209 -2.80 -17.77 3.72
N GLY A 210 -2.24 -17.32 2.62
CA GLY A 210 -2.99 -16.57 1.63
C GLY A 210 -2.11 -15.83 0.63
N VAL A 211 -2.45 -14.58 0.36
CA VAL A 211 -1.71 -13.72 -0.57
C VAL A 211 -1.09 -12.54 0.18
N ALA A 212 0.21 -12.40 0.04
CA ALA A 212 0.94 -11.22 0.45
C ALA A 212 0.96 -10.18 -0.68
N TRP A 213 0.76 -8.92 -0.33
CA TRP A 213 1.11 -7.79 -1.16
C TRP A 213 2.32 -7.11 -0.55
N ILE A 214 3.39 -7.03 -1.33
CA ILE A 214 4.65 -6.38 -0.95
C ILE A 214 4.84 -5.20 -1.89
N GLU A 215 4.81 -4.00 -1.35
CA GLU A 215 5.08 -2.79 -2.12
C GLU A 215 6.38 -2.15 -1.67
N ARG A 216 7.16 -1.74 -2.65
CA ARG A 216 8.34 -0.91 -2.46
C ARG A 216 8.15 0.34 -3.28
N ALA A 217 8.19 1.48 -2.63
CA ALA A 217 7.99 2.72 -3.32
C ALA A 217 9.02 3.77 -2.94
N ARG A 218 9.26 4.61 -3.92
CA ARG A 218 10.00 5.84 -3.79
C ARG A 218 9.21 6.95 -4.44
N SER A 219 8.97 8.01 -3.69
CA SER A 219 8.20 9.15 -4.17
C SER A 219 8.95 10.45 -3.98
N PHE A 220 8.66 11.41 -4.84
CA PHE A 220 9.09 12.80 -4.75
C PHE A 220 7.87 13.69 -4.71
N GLY A 221 7.96 14.77 -3.94
CA GLY A 221 6.87 15.70 -3.75
C GLY A 221 5.87 15.21 -2.70
N LEU A 222 4.81 15.97 -2.55
CA LEU A 222 3.70 15.57 -1.68
C LEU A 222 2.84 14.57 -2.44
N PRO A 223 2.67 13.35 -1.93
CA PRO A 223 1.76 12.41 -2.55
C PRO A 223 0.37 13.05 -2.57
N PRO A 224 -0.39 12.89 -3.68
CA PRO A 224 -1.77 13.33 -3.73
C PRO A 224 -2.61 12.54 -2.72
N ASN A 225 -3.85 12.92 -2.55
CA ASN A 225 -4.80 12.04 -1.91
C ASN A 225 -5.05 10.85 -2.83
N TRP A 226 -5.24 9.67 -2.25
CA TRP A 226 -5.56 8.48 -3.02
C TRP A 226 -6.64 7.65 -2.34
N LEU A 227 -7.35 6.91 -3.17
CA LEU A 227 -8.21 5.81 -2.79
C LEU A 227 -7.58 4.53 -3.33
N LEU A 228 -7.62 3.47 -2.54
CA LEU A 228 -7.17 2.16 -2.95
C LEU A 228 -8.13 1.10 -2.43
N MET A 229 -8.45 0.13 -3.29
CA MET A 229 -9.11 -1.10 -2.90
C MET A 229 -8.35 -2.29 -3.48
N TYR A 230 -8.08 -3.25 -2.63
CA TYR A 230 -7.52 -4.53 -2.99
C TYR A 230 -8.40 -5.64 -2.43
N VAL A 231 -8.93 -6.49 -3.28
CA VAL A 231 -9.63 -7.72 -2.88
C VAL A 231 -8.85 -8.90 -3.42
N ALA A 232 -8.43 -9.79 -2.53
CA ALA A 232 -7.80 -11.05 -2.85
C ALA A 232 -8.81 -12.18 -2.75
N PHE A 233 -8.85 -13.06 -3.75
CA PHE A 233 -9.68 -14.26 -3.80
C PHE A 233 -8.82 -15.51 -3.60
N ASP A 234 -9.42 -16.59 -3.13
CA ASP A 234 -8.71 -17.83 -2.79
C ASP A 234 -8.10 -18.55 -3.99
N ASP A 235 -8.62 -18.30 -5.19
CA ASP A 235 -8.08 -18.82 -6.44
C ASP A 235 -6.95 -17.97 -7.04
N ARG A 236 -6.47 -16.94 -6.30
CA ARG A 236 -5.49 -15.94 -6.70
C ARG A 236 -6.00 -14.85 -7.66
N SER A 237 -7.29 -14.89 -8.02
CA SER A 237 -7.93 -13.76 -8.67
C SER A 237 -7.87 -12.54 -7.75
N ARG A 238 -7.89 -11.36 -8.32
CA ARG A 238 -7.84 -10.13 -7.52
C ARG A 238 -8.53 -8.96 -8.19
N LEU A 239 -9.18 -8.15 -7.38
CA LEU A 239 -9.62 -6.81 -7.75
C LEU A 239 -8.62 -5.81 -7.20
N TRP A 240 -8.13 -4.93 -8.06
CA TRP A 240 -7.18 -3.89 -7.70
C TRP A 240 -7.64 -2.55 -8.26
N MET A 241 -7.76 -1.57 -7.37
CA MET A 241 -8.06 -0.21 -7.75
C MET A 241 -7.17 0.74 -6.96
N ARG A 242 -6.55 1.67 -7.65
CA ARG A 242 -5.90 2.86 -7.08
C ARG A 242 -6.32 4.08 -7.89
N TYR A 243 -6.84 5.05 -7.20
CA TYR A 243 -7.26 6.31 -7.77
C TYR A 243 -6.61 7.46 -7.01
N PHE A 244 -5.93 8.35 -7.75
CA PHE A 244 -5.35 9.55 -7.19
C PHE A 244 -6.31 10.72 -7.39
N THR A 245 -6.74 11.33 -6.27
CA THR A 245 -7.61 12.50 -6.29
C THR A 245 -6.76 13.77 -6.37
N GLY A 246 -7.11 14.68 -7.28
CA GLY A 246 -6.42 15.95 -7.45
C GLY A 246 -5.63 16.09 -8.74
N LYS A 247 -5.10 17.29 -8.99
CA LYS A 247 -4.31 17.59 -10.19
C LYS A 247 -2.90 17.01 -10.07
N ILE A 248 -2.67 15.88 -10.73
CA ILE A 248 -1.37 15.24 -10.79
C ILE A 248 -0.88 15.30 -12.22
N ASN A 249 0.18 16.05 -12.45
CA ASN A 249 0.63 16.36 -13.80
C ASN A 249 1.34 15.22 -14.53
N HIS A 250 1.56 14.05 -13.94
CA HIS A 250 2.38 12.98 -14.58
C HIS A 250 1.99 11.57 -14.17
N TYR A 251 0.78 11.36 -13.62
CA TYR A 251 0.24 10.06 -13.27
C TYR A 251 -1.00 9.76 -14.07
N ASP A 252 -1.18 8.50 -14.39
CA ASP A 252 -2.49 7.98 -14.68
C ASP A 252 -3.29 8.00 -13.36
N PRO A 253 -4.33 8.82 -13.24
CA PRO A 253 -5.05 8.99 -11.98
C PRO A 253 -5.74 7.71 -11.53
N LEU A 254 -6.07 6.82 -12.46
CA LEU A 254 -6.80 5.58 -12.21
C LEU A 254 -6.01 4.38 -12.71
N VAL A 255 -5.79 3.42 -11.82
CA VAL A 255 -5.39 2.05 -12.15
C VAL A 255 -6.46 1.15 -11.57
N PHE A 256 -7.25 0.52 -12.43
CA PHE A 256 -8.35 -0.31 -11.98
C PHE A 256 -8.53 -1.52 -12.88
N TYR A 257 -8.45 -2.72 -12.29
CA TYR A 257 -8.60 -3.97 -13.02
C TYR A 257 -9.04 -5.12 -12.11
N PHE A 258 -9.58 -6.15 -12.75
CA PHE A 258 -9.78 -7.47 -12.17
C PHE A 258 -8.92 -8.48 -12.92
N ASP A 259 -8.09 -9.24 -12.19
CA ASP A 259 -7.33 -10.37 -12.70
C ASP A 259 -8.11 -11.65 -12.41
N ASP A 260 -8.58 -12.30 -13.46
CA ASP A 260 -9.19 -13.64 -13.42
C ASP A 260 -8.09 -14.69 -13.61
N GLU A 261 -7.65 -15.30 -12.51
CA GLU A 261 -6.57 -16.30 -12.55
C GLU A 261 -6.98 -17.56 -13.33
N LYS A 262 -8.24 -17.99 -13.22
CA LYS A 262 -8.74 -19.19 -13.95
C LYS A 262 -8.79 -18.96 -15.44
N ALA A 263 -9.20 -17.77 -15.87
CA ALA A 263 -9.21 -17.40 -17.29
C ALA A 263 -7.86 -16.91 -17.78
N ARG A 264 -6.91 -16.64 -16.88
CA ARG A 264 -5.62 -15.96 -17.16
C ARG A 264 -5.82 -14.69 -17.94
N ARG A 265 -6.79 -13.89 -17.51
CA ARG A 265 -7.20 -12.66 -18.19
C ARG A 265 -7.35 -11.51 -17.20
N ARG A 266 -6.96 -10.33 -17.66
CA ARG A 266 -7.19 -9.08 -16.96
C ARG A 266 -8.30 -8.29 -17.65
N TYR A 267 -9.22 -7.79 -16.85
CA TYR A 267 -10.26 -6.85 -17.28
C TYR A 267 -9.94 -5.48 -16.69
N GLY A 268 -9.64 -4.51 -17.56
CA GLY A 268 -9.35 -3.13 -17.17
C GLY A 268 -10.61 -2.29 -17.11
N PHE A 269 -10.64 -1.32 -16.18
CA PHE A 269 -11.76 -0.39 -16.03
C PHE A 269 -11.26 1.05 -16.17
N GLU A 270 -12.01 1.87 -16.91
CA GLU A 270 -11.65 3.26 -17.25
C GLU A 270 -12.45 4.28 -16.44
N ALA A 271 -13.58 3.85 -15.86
CA ALA A 271 -14.45 4.67 -15.04
C ALA A 271 -14.64 4.03 -13.66
N ILE A 272 -14.74 4.88 -12.66
CA ILE A 272 -14.90 4.50 -11.26
C ILE A 272 -16.06 5.25 -10.64
N ASP A 273 -16.87 4.54 -9.83
CA ASP A 273 -17.81 5.11 -8.86
C ASP A 273 -17.47 4.50 -7.49
N TRP A 274 -17.12 5.36 -6.53
CA TRP A 274 -16.71 4.99 -5.18
C TRP A 274 -17.60 5.66 -4.17
N LYS A 275 -18.20 4.89 -3.27
CA LYS A 275 -19.12 5.40 -2.26
C LYS A 275 -18.92 4.72 -0.92
N TYR A 276 -19.15 5.48 0.13
CA TYR A 276 -19.25 5.00 1.49
C TYR A 276 -20.72 4.99 1.92
N TRP A 277 -21.09 3.98 2.68
CA TRP A 277 -22.44 3.81 3.16
C TRP A 277 -22.48 3.72 4.69
N LYS A 278 -23.43 4.41 5.30
CA LYS A 278 -23.78 4.29 6.68
C LYS A 278 -24.99 3.36 6.80
N GLY A 279 -24.72 2.05 6.92
CA GLY A 279 -25.75 1.03 6.83
C GLY A 279 -26.31 0.85 5.40
N TYR A 280 -27.01 -0.24 5.20
CA TYR A 280 -27.51 -0.64 3.88
C TYR A 280 -28.62 0.29 3.34
N ASN A 281 -29.29 1.05 4.22
CA ASN A 281 -30.46 1.88 3.89
C ASN A 281 -30.26 3.40 4.04
N VAL A 282 -29.07 3.83 4.40
CA VAL A 282 -28.73 5.26 4.55
C VAL A 282 -27.87 5.66 3.37
N GLY A 283 -28.21 6.73 2.70
CA GLY A 283 -27.56 7.17 1.46
C GLY A 283 -26.04 7.24 1.52
N PRO A 284 -25.37 7.21 0.35
CA PRO A 284 -23.91 7.18 0.27
C PRO A 284 -23.27 8.49 0.70
N HIS A 285 -22.07 8.38 1.25
CA HIS A 285 -21.18 9.51 1.56
C HIS A 285 -19.97 9.52 0.61
N ASP A 286 -19.33 10.67 0.50
CA ASP A 286 -18.13 10.85 -0.33
C ASP A 286 -16.81 10.64 0.46
N THR A 287 -16.86 10.52 1.78
CA THR A 287 -15.69 10.37 2.65
C THR A 287 -15.92 9.31 3.71
N ILE A 288 -14.85 8.62 4.11
CA ILE A 288 -14.89 7.69 5.24
C ILE A 288 -15.10 8.46 6.55
N GLY A 289 -16.00 7.95 7.37
CA GLY A 289 -16.28 8.45 8.73
C GLY A 289 -16.33 7.32 9.74
N ASP A 290 -16.40 7.66 11.01
CA ASP A 290 -16.44 6.68 12.11
C ASP A 290 -17.71 5.80 12.07
N ASP A 291 -18.72 6.25 11.35
CA ASP A 291 -20.00 5.57 11.14
C ASP A 291 -20.12 4.88 9.76
N THR A 292 -19.03 4.80 9.00
CA THR A 292 -19.02 4.07 7.73
C THR A 292 -19.05 2.56 7.98
N GLU A 293 -20.05 1.88 7.42
CA GLU A 293 -20.20 0.44 7.54
C GLU A 293 -19.84 -0.31 6.25
N TYR A 294 -20.02 0.34 5.11
CA TYR A 294 -19.75 -0.28 3.79
C TYR A 294 -19.01 0.64 2.86
N VAL A 295 -18.24 0.03 1.97
CA VAL A 295 -17.56 0.68 0.86
C VAL A 295 -17.99 0.00 -0.44
N GLU A 296 -18.54 0.78 -1.36
CA GLU A 296 -18.96 0.31 -2.69
C GLU A 296 -18.00 0.82 -3.76
N LEU A 297 -17.52 -0.07 -4.59
CA LEU A 297 -16.72 0.22 -5.76
C LEU A 297 -17.42 -0.32 -7.01
N LYS A 298 -17.64 0.55 -8.00
CA LYS A 298 -18.08 0.16 -9.33
C LYS A 298 -17.06 0.57 -10.36
N GLY A 299 -16.84 -0.28 -11.34
CA GLY A 299 -15.95 -0.02 -12.46
C GLY A 299 -16.62 -0.35 -13.77
N ARG A 300 -16.32 0.45 -14.79
CA ARG A 300 -16.76 0.21 -16.15
C ARG A 300 -15.57 0.32 -17.10
N GLY A 301 -15.41 -0.67 -17.94
CA GLY A 301 -14.40 -0.74 -18.98
C GLY A 301 -14.98 -1.22 -20.30
N PRO A 302 -14.18 -1.26 -21.35
CA PRO A 302 -14.65 -1.66 -22.69
C PRO A 302 -15.05 -3.13 -22.76
N GLU A 303 -14.52 -3.99 -21.89
CA GLU A 303 -14.73 -5.44 -21.94
C GLU A 303 -15.53 -5.98 -20.76
N ALA A 304 -15.67 -5.18 -19.68
CA ALA A 304 -16.36 -5.63 -18.47
C ALA A 304 -16.86 -4.48 -17.60
N GLU A 305 -17.83 -4.81 -16.77
CA GLU A 305 -18.28 -4.01 -15.64
C GLU A 305 -18.08 -4.80 -14.35
N VAL A 306 -17.72 -4.11 -13.27
CA VAL A 306 -17.54 -4.72 -11.94
C VAL A 306 -18.28 -3.91 -10.90
N ARG A 307 -18.83 -4.60 -9.90
CA ARG A 307 -19.34 -4.03 -8.66
C ARG A 307 -18.80 -4.86 -7.50
N CYS A 308 -18.27 -4.19 -6.51
CA CYS A 308 -17.82 -4.79 -5.26
C CYS A 308 -18.33 -3.97 -4.10
N LEU A 309 -19.11 -4.59 -3.22
CA LEU A 309 -19.55 -4.02 -1.96
C LEU A 309 -18.82 -4.74 -0.83
N CYS A 310 -18.11 -3.99 -0.01
CA CYS A 310 -17.36 -4.51 1.12
C CYS A 310 -17.94 -3.97 2.43
N GLU A 311 -18.14 -4.85 3.40
CA GLU A 311 -18.39 -4.46 4.78
C GLU A 311 -17.08 -4.03 5.46
N LEU A 312 -17.08 -2.90 6.12
CA LEU A 312 -15.93 -2.36 6.84
C LEU A 312 -15.83 -3.04 8.22
N LYS A 313 -14.75 -3.78 8.45
CA LYS A 313 -14.50 -4.50 9.72
C LYS A 313 -13.68 -3.67 10.72
N GLY A 314 -13.10 -2.58 10.26
CA GLY A 314 -12.31 -1.67 11.06
C GLY A 314 -11.22 -0.99 10.25
N TYR A 315 -10.52 -0.08 10.88
CA TYR A 315 -9.43 0.64 10.25
C TYR A 315 -8.31 0.95 11.23
N TYR A 316 -7.11 1.15 10.70
CA TYR A 316 -5.98 1.74 11.37
C TYR A 316 -5.73 3.14 10.81
N LEU A 317 -5.63 4.14 11.67
CA LEU A 317 -5.48 5.53 11.28
C LEU A 317 -4.07 6.05 11.56
N HIS A 318 -3.35 6.43 10.53
CA HIS A 318 -2.15 7.24 10.64
C HIS A 318 -2.51 8.73 10.53
N ARG A 319 -2.22 9.49 11.56
CA ARG A 319 -2.34 10.95 11.56
C ARG A 319 -0.96 11.56 11.40
N TYR A 320 -0.69 12.13 10.25
CA TYR A 320 0.54 12.85 9.96
C TYR A 320 0.32 14.34 10.16
N THR A 321 1.11 14.94 11.04
CA THR A 321 1.00 16.35 11.35
C THR A 321 2.27 17.08 10.98
N SER A 322 2.16 18.14 10.22
CA SER A 322 3.24 19.06 9.87
C SER A 322 2.84 20.50 10.19
N LEU A 323 3.76 21.43 10.05
CA LEU A 323 3.48 22.85 10.32
C LEU A 323 2.34 23.46 9.46
N LYS A 324 1.93 22.81 8.38
CA LYS A 324 0.96 23.36 7.41
C LYS A 324 -0.25 22.47 7.18
N TYR A 325 -0.16 21.18 7.44
CA TYR A 325 -1.17 20.20 7.08
C TYR A 325 -1.31 19.13 8.14
N GLU A 326 -2.52 18.67 8.34
CA GLU A 326 -2.81 17.34 8.84
C GLU A 326 -3.14 16.44 7.65
N SER A 327 -2.58 15.24 7.64
CA SER A 327 -2.94 14.19 6.67
C SER A 327 -3.42 12.99 7.45
N ARG A 328 -4.61 12.52 7.15
CA ARG A 328 -5.18 11.29 7.66
C ARG A 328 -5.01 10.21 6.61
N TYR A 329 -4.49 9.07 7.02
CA TYR A 329 -4.31 7.92 6.17
C TYR A 329 -4.99 6.74 6.84
N TYR A 330 -6.12 6.37 6.30
CA TYR A 330 -6.92 5.22 6.73
C TYR A 330 -6.43 3.98 5.99
N GLN A 331 -6.20 2.92 6.74
CA GLN A 331 -5.92 1.58 6.25
C GLN A 331 -7.03 0.68 6.76
N THR A 332 -7.89 0.20 5.87
CA THR A 332 -9.15 -0.44 6.22
C THR A 332 -9.09 -1.95 6.03
N VAL A 333 -9.77 -2.65 6.92
CA VAL A 333 -10.05 -4.08 6.81
C VAL A 333 -11.47 -4.22 6.32
N MET A 334 -11.66 -4.94 5.23
CA MET A 334 -12.95 -5.08 4.57
C MET A 334 -13.23 -6.55 4.22
N ASP A 335 -14.50 -6.92 4.28
CA ASP A 335 -14.99 -8.20 3.78
C ASP A 335 -15.93 -7.95 2.60
N PRO A 336 -15.62 -8.45 1.40
CA PRO A 336 -16.56 -8.42 0.29
C PRO A 336 -17.84 -9.16 0.65
N VAL A 337 -18.97 -8.45 0.61
CA VAL A 337 -20.31 -9.01 0.84
C VAL A 337 -21.10 -9.17 -0.45
N GLU A 338 -20.73 -8.39 -1.48
CA GLU A 338 -21.21 -8.55 -2.84
C GLU A 338 -20.05 -8.33 -3.81
N PHE A 339 -19.98 -9.17 -4.82
CA PHE A 339 -19.07 -9.01 -5.95
C PHE A 339 -19.79 -9.46 -7.22
N GLU A 340 -19.71 -8.66 -8.24
CA GLU A 340 -20.29 -8.99 -9.54
C GLU A 340 -19.34 -8.47 -10.64
N LEU A 341 -18.94 -9.35 -11.52
CA LEU A 341 -18.23 -9.05 -12.75
C LEU A 341 -19.06 -9.55 -13.93
N LYS A 342 -19.34 -8.67 -14.88
CA LYS A 342 -20.00 -9.01 -16.14
C LYS A 342 -19.11 -8.60 -17.30
N THR A 343 -18.84 -9.53 -18.21
CA THR A 343 -18.04 -9.24 -19.41
C THR A 343 -18.93 -9.15 -20.64
N THR A 344 -18.46 -8.42 -21.64
CA THR A 344 -19.15 -8.31 -22.95
C THR A 344 -19.23 -9.64 -23.69
N GLU A 345 -18.38 -10.62 -23.33
CA GLU A 345 -18.38 -11.98 -23.89
C GLU A 345 -19.36 -12.92 -23.17
N GLY A 346 -20.15 -12.42 -22.21
CA GLY A 346 -21.16 -13.18 -21.47
C GLY A 346 -20.63 -13.94 -20.26
N ARG A 347 -19.37 -13.76 -19.85
CA ARG A 347 -18.86 -14.31 -18.58
C ARG A 347 -19.41 -13.48 -17.43
N ALA A 348 -19.92 -14.16 -16.42
CA ALA A 348 -20.34 -13.55 -15.17
C ALA A 348 -19.66 -14.26 -14.00
N LEU A 349 -19.16 -13.48 -13.05
CA LEU A 349 -18.59 -13.97 -11.79
C LEU A 349 -19.26 -13.22 -10.64
N ASP A 350 -19.49 -13.95 -9.57
CA ASP A 350 -19.95 -13.45 -8.27
C ASP A 350 -19.17 -14.10 -7.11
N LEU A 351 -19.52 -13.80 -5.87
CA LEU A 351 -18.83 -14.38 -4.70
C LEU A 351 -18.95 -15.91 -4.62
N ASN A 352 -19.98 -16.51 -5.21
CA ASN A 352 -20.15 -17.97 -5.20
C ASN A 352 -19.13 -18.71 -6.07
N ASN A 353 -18.44 -17.99 -6.96
CA ASN A 353 -17.34 -18.54 -7.77
C ASN A 353 -16.05 -18.73 -6.95
N PHE A 354 -16.00 -18.19 -5.75
CA PHE A 354 -14.85 -18.20 -4.86
C PHE A 354 -15.23 -18.77 -3.51
N LYS A 355 -14.32 -19.47 -2.85
CA LYS A 355 -14.53 -19.96 -1.48
C LYS A 355 -14.31 -18.88 -0.45
N ARG A 356 -13.39 -17.94 -0.76
CA ARG A 356 -13.00 -16.85 0.12
C ARG A 356 -12.60 -15.62 -0.68
N ALA A 357 -12.92 -14.48 -0.10
CA ALA A 357 -12.44 -13.19 -0.54
C ALA A 357 -12.16 -12.30 0.68
N VAL A 358 -11.07 -11.54 0.66
CA VAL A 358 -10.73 -10.59 1.72
C VAL A 358 -10.31 -9.26 1.10
N GLY A 359 -10.81 -8.18 1.64
CA GLY A 359 -10.58 -6.84 1.13
C GLY A 359 -9.66 -6.01 2.04
N TYR A 360 -8.96 -5.09 1.44
CA TYR A 360 -8.15 -4.05 2.07
C TYR A 360 -8.35 -2.75 1.32
N GLY A 361 -8.41 -1.65 2.03
CA GLY A 361 -8.53 -0.34 1.42
C GLY A 361 -7.62 0.69 2.05
N GLU A 362 -7.37 1.72 1.29
CA GLU A 362 -6.65 2.91 1.74
C GLU A 362 -7.36 4.17 1.29
N GLU A 363 -7.40 5.13 2.17
CA GLU A 363 -7.78 6.47 1.84
C GLU A 363 -6.84 7.46 2.50
N THR A 364 -6.39 8.45 1.73
CA THR A 364 -5.65 9.58 2.29
C THR A 364 -6.42 10.85 2.10
N TYR A 365 -6.47 11.61 3.18
CA TYR A 365 -7.12 12.90 3.23
C TYR A 365 -6.18 13.94 3.83
N LYS A 366 -6.01 15.07 3.14
CA LYS A 366 -5.17 16.19 3.59
C LYS A 366 -6.03 17.41 3.86
N LYS A 367 -5.85 17.98 5.03
CA LYS A 367 -6.55 19.16 5.49
C LYS A 367 -5.57 20.26 5.88
N LYS A 368 -5.89 21.51 5.57
CA LYS A 368 -5.13 22.64 6.09
C LYS A 368 -5.45 22.86 7.57
N TRP A 369 -4.47 23.22 8.38
CA TRP A 369 -4.65 23.42 9.83
C TRP A 369 -5.84 24.31 10.23
N ARG A 370 -6.15 25.36 9.45
CA ARG A 370 -7.31 26.22 9.74
C ARG A 370 -8.64 25.49 9.67
N GLU A 371 -8.76 24.51 8.78
CA GLU A 371 -9.97 23.69 8.62
C GLU A 371 -10.06 22.67 9.75
N THR A 372 -8.92 22.07 10.16
CA THR A 372 -8.86 21.11 11.26
C THR A 372 -9.23 21.72 12.61
N ILE A 373 -8.75 22.93 12.91
CA ILE A 373 -9.09 23.60 14.18
C ILE A 373 -10.59 23.89 14.29
N LEU A 374 -11.26 24.22 13.21
CA LEU A 374 -12.69 24.50 13.21
C LEU A 374 -13.52 23.23 13.48
N GLU A 375 -13.15 22.09 12.91
CA GLU A 375 -13.82 20.80 13.17
C GLU A 375 -13.60 20.28 14.59
N ASP A 376 -12.37 20.37 15.13
CA ASP A 376 -12.08 19.97 16.50
C ASP A 376 -12.81 20.87 17.54
N LEU A 377 -13.28 22.04 17.13
CA LEU A 377 -14.12 22.91 17.95
C LEU A 377 -15.60 22.51 17.89
N ASP A 378 -16.06 21.99 16.75
CA ASP A 378 -17.44 21.51 16.57
C ASP A 378 -17.69 20.13 17.22
N ASP A 379 -16.67 19.29 17.32
CA ASP A 379 -16.72 17.95 17.94
C ASP A 379 -16.61 17.97 19.48
N ARG A 380 -16.56 19.13 20.13
CA ARG A 380 -16.60 19.19 21.59
C ARG A 380 -18.04 18.95 22.06
N PRO A 381 -18.26 17.99 22.96
CA PRO A 381 -19.59 17.81 23.54
C PRO A 381 -20.04 19.13 24.20
N LYS A 382 -21.20 19.59 23.77
CA LYS A 382 -21.87 20.76 24.36
C LYS A 382 -22.35 20.46 25.76
#